data_372e25c2d12bea03fdcf0e8af0c859fc
#
_entry.id   372e25c2d12bea03fdcf0e8af0c859fc
#
_cell.length_a   1.000
_cell.length_b   1.000
_cell.length_c   1.000
_cell.angle_alpha   90.00
_cell.angle_beta   90.00
_cell.angle_gamma   90.00
#
_symmetry.space_group_name_H-M   'P 1'
#
loop_
_entity.id
_entity.type
_entity.pdbx_description
1 polymer ?
#
loop_
_entity_poly.entity_id
_entity_poly.type
_entity_poly.pdbx_seq_one_letter_code
_entity_poly.pdbx_strand_id
1 'polypeptide(L)'
;MQQSCSFSNIPSLIISDPEWLAWAKIIDSYYAAKGDKFDCDHGVKHWHAVANTATDFVEKTTNNNHLAILAHTAGLLHDCGLICGDEGHEKNGAVIAKAFLVARFSHQLTVDEIETICHAIANHSNGKEVKTIIDAAILFADKIDVSRERIFTVTNELLAEANKIRRIEYTITPKEIVVKYHVDDDFNPDIFFAWRKAYRAPAKAAKFTNRSFSLFLNDTKYELPKK
;
A
#
# COMPACT_ATOMS: atom_id res chain seq x y z
N MET A 1 24.42 27.28 8.02
CA MET A 1 22.97 27.52 7.98
C MET A 1 22.28 26.16 7.98
N GLN A 2 21.74 25.73 9.12
CA GLN A 2 20.88 24.55 9.14
C GLN A 2 19.55 24.94 8.45
N GLN A 3 19.29 24.39 7.28
CA GLN A 3 17.95 24.45 6.69
C GLN A 3 17.01 23.81 7.73
N SER A 4 16.04 24.56 8.23
CA SER A 4 14.96 24.02 9.03
C SER A 4 14.21 23.02 8.15
N CYS A 5 14.54 21.73 8.27
CA CYS A 5 13.80 20.68 7.60
C CYS A 5 12.36 20.70 8.13
N SER A 6 11.43 21.15 7.30
CA SER A 6 10.00 21.15 7.61
C SER A 6 9.50 19.68 7.63
N PHE A 7 8.55 19.38 8.52
CA PHE A 7 7.84 18.09 8.57
C PHE A 7 7.30 17.67 7.19
N SER A 8 6.80 18.63 6.40
CA SER A 8 6.31 18.38 5.04
C SER A 8 7.33 17.82 4.06
N ASN A 9 8.62 17.93 4.36
CA ASN A 9 9.71 17.48 3.48
C ASN A 9 10.14 16.04 3.76
N ILE A 10 9.62 15.38 4.81
CA ILE A 10 9.99 14.00 5.17
C ILE A 10 9.93 13.04 3.98
N PRO A 11 8.83 12.96 3.21
CA PRO A 11 8.78 12.07 2.05
C PRO A 11 9.88 12.33 1.02
N SER A 12 10.15 13.60 0.71
CA SER A 12 11.20 13.97 -0.25
C SER A 12 12.61 13.64 0.26
N LEU A 13 12.83 13.72 1.56
CA LEU A 13 14.09 13.33 2.19
C LEU A 13 14.28 11.81 2.18
N ILE A 14 13.20 11.04 2.39
CA ILE A 14 13.24 9.58 2.33
C ILE A 14 13.63 9.12 0.93
N ILE A 15 12.97 9.57 -0.13
CA ILE A 15 13.24 9.11 -1.50
C ILE A 15 14.62 9.53 -2.02
N SER A 16 15.28 10.47 -1.37
CA SER A 16 16.65 10.89 -1.66
C SER A 16 17.69 10.29 -0.71
N ASP A 17 17.28 9.57 0.33
CA ASP A 17 18.19 8.97 1.31
C ASP A 17 18.95 7.79 0.69
N PRO A 18 20.28 7.73 0.80
CA PRO A 18 21.09 6.66 0.22
C PRO A 18 20.72 5.27 0.72
N GLU A 19 20.27 5.12 1.97
CA GLU A 19 19.88 3.85 2.55
C GLU A 19 18.55 3.36 1.94
N TRP A 20 17.56 4.24 1.80
CA TRP A 20 16.30 3.92 1.12
C TRP A 20 16.52 3.52 -0.34
N LEU A 21 17.38 4.27 -1.05
CA LEU A 21 17.76 3.94 -2.44
C LEU A 21 18.48 2.58 -2.55
N ALA A 22 19.31 2.24 -1.55
CA ALA A 22 19.96 0.93 -1.49
C ALA A 22 18.95 -0.21 -1.28
N TRP A 23 17.97 -0.05 -0.37
CA TRP A 23 16.89 -1.03 -0.19
C TRP A 23 16.09 -1.23 -1.48
N ALA A 24 15.69 -0.13 -2.11
CA ALA A 24 14.98 -0.16 -3.38
C ALA A 24 15.72 -0.98 -4.43
N LYS A 25 17.03 -0.71 -4.60
CA LYS A 25 17.88 -1.43 -5.55
C LYS A 25 18.02 -2.93 -5.22
N ILE A 26 18.13 -3.27 -3.93
CA ILE A 26 18.23 -4.66 -3.48
C ILE A 26 16.94 -5.40 -3.82
N ILE A 27 15.78 -4.80 -3.52
CA ILE A 27 14.46 -5.39 -3.74
C ILE A 27 14.20 -5.55 -5.25
N ASP A 28 14.44 -4.50 -6.05
CA ASP A 28 14.30 -4.58 -7.51
C ASP A 28 15.19 -5.69 -8.10
N SER A 29 16.45 -5.79 -7.62
CA SER A 29 17.39 -6.81 -8.07
C SER A 29 16.97 -8.22 -7.65
N TYR A 30 16.42 -8.38 -6.44
CA TYR A 30 15.94 -9.64 -5.91
C TYR A 30 14.76 -10.17 -6.72
N TYR A 31 13.78 -9.30 -7.02
CA TYR A 31 12.62 -9.69 -7.83
C TYR A 31 13.01 -9.95 -9.27
N ALA A 32 13.88 -9.15 -9.87
CA ALA A 32 14.41 -9.39 -11.21
C ALA A 32 15.18 -10.72 -11.33
N ALA A 33 15.91 -11.12 -10.27
CA ALA A 33 16.69 -12.37 -10.26
C ALA A 33 15.84 -13.62 -10.05
N LYS A 34 14.67 -13.50 -9.43
CA LYS A 34 13.77 -14.64 -9.16
C LYS A 34 13.01 -15.11 -10.40
N GLY A 35 12.97 -14.32 -11.47
CA GLY A 35 12.34 -14.67 -12.75
C GLY A 35 10.90 -15.17 -12.56
N ASP A 36 10.59 -16.33 -13.13
CA ASP A 36 9.25 -16.93 -13.15
C ASP A 36 8.62 -17.25 -11.77
N LYS A 37 9.32 -17.00 -10.68
CA LYS A 37 8.82 -17.31 -9.32
C LYS A 37 8.20 -16.09 -8.62
N PHE A 38 8.33 -14.89 -9.19
CA PHE A 38 7.78 -13.67 -8.62
C PHE A 38 6.83 -12.99 -9.56
N ASP A 39 5.70 -12.83 -9.05
CA ASP A 39 4.42 -12.64 -9.68
C ASP A 39 4.13 -11.17 -9.95
N CYS A 40 4.56 -10.27 -9.07
CA CYS A 40 4.29 -8.86 -9.19
C CYS A 40 5.41 -7.97 -8.63
N ASP A 41 5.45 -6.74 -9.12
CA ASP A 41 6.37 -5.70 -8.67
C ASP A 41 6.09 -5.31 -7.21
N HIS A 42 7.09 -5.42 -6.36
CA HIS A 42 7.15 -4.91 -4.99
C HIS A 42 8.23 -3.83 -4.82
N GLY A 43 8.71 -3.27 -5.93
CA GLY A 43 9.76 -2.27 -5.94
C GLY A 43 9.26 -0.83 -5.81
N VAL A 44 10.12 0.09 -6.22
CA VAL A 44 9.93 1.54 -6.06
C VAL A 44 8.62 2.05 -6.64
N LYS A 45 8.17 1.53 -7.79
CA LYS A 45 6.91 1.96 -8.42
C LYS A 45 5.72 1.67 -7.51
N HIS A 46 5.68 0.45 -6.94
CA HIS A 46 4.65 0.05 -5.98
C HIS A 46 4.70 0.92 -4.72
N TRP A 47 5.88 1.17 -4.15
CA TRP A 47 6.01 2.00 -2.96
C TRP A 47 5.45 3.41 -3.17
N HIS A 48 5.75 4.03 -4.31
CA HIS A 48 5.19 5.33 -4.66
C HIS A 48 3.67 5.28 -4.89
N ALA A 49 3.17 4.24 -5.56
CA ALA A 49 1.73 4.07 -5.79
C ALA A 49 0.98 3.95 -4.45
N VAL A 50 1.48 3.12 -3.53
CA VAL A 50 0.92 2.95 -2.19
C VAL A 50 1.00 4.25 -1.39
N ALA A 51 2.14 4.93 -1.40
CA ALA A 51 2.33 6.20 -0.69
C ALA A 51 1.34 7.27 -1.17
N ASN A 52 1.22 7.46 -2.48
CA ASN A 52 0.31 8.44 -3.08
C ASN A 52 -1.16 8.10 -2.77
N THR A 53 -1.55 6.84 -2.93
CA THR A 53 -2.93 6.39 -2.65
C THR A 53 -3.27 6.52 -1.16
N ALA A 54 -2.34 6.19 -0.27
CA ALA A 54 -2.53 6.34 1.18
C ALA A 54 -2.66 7.80 1.60
N THR A 55 -1.87 8.69 0.98
CA THR A 55 -1.99 10.15 1.17
C THR A 55 -3.38 10.63 0.80
N ASP A 56 -3.81 10.34 -0.44
CA ASP A 56 -5.13 10.73 -0.95
C ASP A 56 -6.27 10.17 -0.08
N PHE A 57 -6.13 8.92 0.38
CA PHE A 57 -7.10 8.31 1.30
C PHE A 57 -7.24 9.12 2.59
N VAL A 58 -6.12 9.48 3.22
CA VAL A 58 -6.14 10.24 4.50
C VAL A 58 -6.67 11.66 4.27
N GLU A 59 -6.24 12.35 3.22
CA GLU A 59 -6.72 13.69 2.89
C GLU A 59 -8.24 13.72 2.70
N LYS A 60 -8.77 12.79 1.90
CA LYS A 60 -10.22 12.71 1.61
C LYS A 60 -11.06 12.23 2.80
N THR A 61 -10.46 11.50 3.73
CA THR A 61 -11.20 10.97 4.88
C THR A 61 -11.14 11.85 6.11
N THR A 62 -10.06 12.61 6.30
CA THR A 62 -9.82 13.38 7.53
C THR A 62 -9.60 14.87 7.30
N ASN A 63 -9.27 15.29 6.08
CA ASN A 63 -8.80 16.65 5.77
C ASN A 63 -7.61 17.09 6.64
N ASN A 64 -6.72 16.15 6.99
CA ASN A 64 -5.58 16.38 7.87
C ASN A 64 -4.25 16.11 7.14
N ASN A 65 -3.58 17.17 6.69
CA ASN A 65 -2.34 17.08 5.95
C ASN A 65 -1.19 16.45 6.76
N HIS A 66 -1.18 16.64 8.08
CA HIS A 66 -0.16 16.03 8.93
C HIS A 66 -0.26 14.50 8.92
N LEU A 67 -1.47 13.96 9.10
CA LEU A 67 -1.71 12.52 8.99
C LEU A 67 -1.45 11.98 7.57
N ALA A 68 -1.72 12.79 6.54
CA ALA A 68 -1.44 12.42 5.15
C ALA A 68 0.07 12.23 4.90
N ILE A 69 0.92 13.09 5.49
CA ILE A 69 2.38 12.94 5.42
C ILE A 69 2.85 11.68 6.16
N LEU A 70 2.26 11.33 7.30
CA LEU A 70 2.56 10.08 8.00
C LEU A 70 2.16 8.86 7.15
N ALA A 71 1.00 8.90 6.49
CA ALA A 71 0.55 7.85 5.59
C ALA A 71 1.46 7.71 4.37
N HIS A 72 1.88 8.83 3.77
CA HIS A 72 2.86 8.82 2.69
C HIS A 72 4.17 8.16 3.12
N THR A 73 4.68 8.57 4.28
CA THR A 73 5.90 7.99 4.88
C THR A 73 5.77 6.49 5.10
N ALA A 74 4.65 6.04 5.66
CA ALA A 74 4.37 4.61 5.84
C ALA A 74 4.33 3.87 4.51
N GLY A 75 3.71 4.45 3.47
CA GLY A 75 3.64 3.87 2.13
C GLY A 75 5.01 3.72 1.46
N LEU A 76 5.89 4.70 1.61
CA LEU A 76 7.27 4.62 1.09
C LEU A 76 8.12 3.54 1.78
N LEU A 77 7.73 3.09 2.96
CA LEU A 77 8.52 2.17 3.80
C LEU A 77 7.85 0.81 4.00
N HIS A 78 6.58 0.59 3.55
CA HIS A 78 5.80 -0.56 3.96
C HIS A 78 6.44 -1.91 3.60
N ASP A 79 7.10 -1.98 2.46
CA ASP A 79 7.73 -3.19 1.94
C ASP A 79 9.26 -3.23 2.13
N CYS A 80 9.87 -2.28 2.87
CA CYS A 80 11.32 -2.27 3.08
C CYS A 80 11.84 -3.57 3.75
N GLY A 81 10.99 -4.29 4.45
CA GLY A 81 11.34 -5.57 5.07
C GLY A 81 11.62 -6.71 4.08
N LEU A 82 11.24 -6.56 2.81
CA LEU A 82 11.55 -7.51 1.74
C LEU A 82 13.06 -7.69 1.51
N ILE A 83 13.90 -6.76 1.97
CA ILE A 83 15.37 -6.95 1.98
C ILE A 83 15.79 -8.17 2.83
N CYS A 84 14.94 -8.59 3.78
CA CYS A 84 15.14 -9.80 4.60
C CYS A 84 14.41 -11.04 4.02
N GLY A 85 13.72 -10.90 2.89
CA GLY A 85 12.91 -11.96 2.27
C GLY A 85 11.41 -11.78 2.50
N ASP A 86 10.61 -12.63 1.84
CA ASP A 86 9.14 -12.48 1.81
C ASP A 86 8.46 -12.82 3.15
N GLU A 87 8.96 -13.85 3.84
CA GLU A 87 8.34 -14.33 5.08
C GLU A 87 8.52 -13.32 6.21
N GLY A 88 7.42 -12.81 6.73
CA GLY A 88 7.41 -11.86 7.83
C GLY A 88 7.96 -10.48 7.46
N HIS A 89 8.00 -10.14 6.16
CA HIS A 89 8.51 -8.85 5.69
C HIS A 89 7.80 -7.66 6.35
N GLU A 90 6.52 -7.78 6.68
CA GLU A 90 5.77 -6.72 7.36
C GLU A 90 6.32 -6.44 8.77
N LYS A 91 6.76 -7.46 9.50
CA LYS A 91 7.36 -7.30 10.82
C LYS A 91 8.80 -6.81 10.74
N ASN A 92 9.57 -7.40 9.83
CA ASN A 92 10.94 -6.98 9.56
C ASN A 92 10.95 -5.53 9.09
N GLY A 93 10.02 -5.16 8.20
CA GLY A 93 9.85 -3.79 7.70
C GLY A 93 9.56 -2.79 8.81
N ALA A 94 8.69 -3.13 9.75
CA ALA A 94 8.42 -2.25 10.90
C ALA A 94 9.67 -1.99 11.76
N VAL A 95 10.50 -3.00 11.98
CA VAL A 95 11.76 -2.84 12.74
C VAL A 95 12.77 -1.98 11.97
N ILE A 96 12.94 -2.25 10.68
CA ILE A 96 13.85 -1.50 9.80
C ILE A 96 13.40 -0.04 9.68
N ALA A 97 12.11 0.19 9.40
CA ALA A 97 11.54 1.52 9.31
C ALA A 97 11.69 2.30 10.62
N LYS A 98 11.47 1.66 11.78
CA LYS A 98 11.68 2.29 13.08
C LYS A 98 13.11 2.77 13.26
N ALA A 99 14.09 1.90 13.01
CA ALA A 99 15.50 2.25 13.13
C ALA A 99 15.88 3.42 12.21
N PHE A 100 15.42 3.36 10.95
CA PHE A 100 15.62 4.42 9.96
C PHE A 100 15.00 5.75 10.37
N LEU A 101 13.72 5.74 10.77
CA LEU A 101 13.01 6.96 11.17
C LEU A 101 13.60 7.59 12.42
N VAL A 102 13.99 6.79 13.42
CA VAL A 102 14.66 7.30 14.63
C VAL A 102 16.01 7.93 14.28
N ALA A 103 16.81 7.26 13.43
CA ALA A 103 18.14 7.75 13.08
C ALA A 103 18.10 9.03 12.23
N ARG A 104 17.10 9.18 11.36
CA ARG A 104 17.04 10.29 10.36
C ARG A 104 16.08 11.40 10.76
N PHE A 105 14.96 11.08 11.41
CA PHE A 105 13.79 11.95 11.55
C PHE A 105 13.31 12.16 12.99
N SER A 106 14.03 11.70 14.01
CA SER A 106 13.65 11.88 15.43
C SER A 106 13.54 13.34 15.89
N HIS A 107 14.07 14.27 15.11
CA HIS A 107 13.92 15.72 15.36
C HIS A 107 12.68 16.33 14.67
N GLN A 108 11.99 15.56 13.80
CA GLN A 108 10.81 15.98 13.04
C GLN A 108 9.57 15.13 13.36
N LEU A 109 9.77 13.88 13.79
CA LEU A 109 8.73 12.94 14.17
C LEU A 109 8.80 12.66 15.66
N THR A 110 7.65 12.67 16.31
CA THR A 110 7.51 12.19 17.69
C THR A 110 7.63 10.68 17.75
N VAL A 111 7.88 10.15 18.95
CA VAL A 111 7.90 8.69 19.17
C VAL A 111 6.57 8.05 18.78
N ASP A 112 5.44 8.67 19.13
CA ASP A 112 4.10 8.15 18.83
C ASP A 112 3.81 8.12 17.32
N GLU A 113 4.31 9.09 16.57
CA GLU A 113 4.19 9.11 15.10
C GLU A 113 5.01 8.01 14.45
N ILE A 114 6.24 7.79 14.92
CA ILE A 114 7.09 6.67 14.46
C ILE A 114 6.42 5.34 14.77
N GLU A 115 5.88 5.15 15.98
CA GLU A 115 5.16 3.92 16.35
C GLU A 115 3.89 3.72 15.49
N THR A 116 3.18 4.80 15.18
CA THR A 116 2.01 4.74 14.29
C THR A 116 2.38 4.28 12.88
N ILE A 117 3.44 4.84 12.30
CA ILE A 117 3.97 4.42 11.00
C ILE A 117 4.37 2.94 11.04
N CYS A 118 5.15 2.54 12.05
CA CYS A 118 5.63 1.17 12.19
C CYS A 118 4.49 0.17 12.42
N HIS A 119 3.44 0.56 13.16
CA HIS A 119 2.25 -0.27 13.34
C HIS A 119 1.54 -0.52 12.00
N ALA A 120 1.37 0.52 11.18
CA ALA A 120 0.77 0.37 9.86
C ALA A 120 1.60 -0.57 8.95
N ILE A 121 2.93 -0.43 8.97
CA ILE A 121 3.84 -1.32 8.25
C ILE A 121 3.69 -2.77 8.74
N ALA A 122 3.68 -3.01 10.05
CA ALA A 122 3.56 -4.35 10.62
C ALA A 122 2.24 -5.07 10.28
N ASN A 123 1.19 -4.31 9.94
CA ASN A 123 -0.16 -4.84 9.71
C ASN A 123 -0.62 -4.83 8.25
N HIS A 124 0.16 -4.28 7.31
CA HIS A 124 -0.29 -4.08 5.93
C HIS A 124 -0.66 -5.38 5.20
N SER A 125 0.09 -6.46 5.41
CA SER A 125 -0.13 -7.74 4.72
C SER A 125 -1.43 -8.43 5.11
N ASN A 126 -1.81 -8.37 6.39
CA ASN A 126 -2.90 -9.16 6.94
C ASN A 126 -4.09 -8.32 7.42
N GLY A 127 -3.87 -7.04 7.69
CA GLY A 127 -4.90 -6.13 8.20
C GLY A 127 -5.62 -6.66 9.45
N LYS A 128 -4.93 -7.45 10.30
CA LYS A 128 -5.55 -8.07 11.47
C LYS A 128 -6.14 -7.01 12.39
N GLU A 129 -5.41 -5.93 12.58
CA GLU A 129 -5.77 -4.89 13.52
C GLU A 129 -5.60 -3.50 12.88
N VAL A 130 -6.73 -2.84 12.59
CA VAL A 130 -6.74 -1.45 12.12
C VAL A 130 -7.08 -0.57 13.32
N LYS A 131 -6.08 0.15 13.84
CA LYS A 131 -6.19 1.04 15.02
C LYS A 131 -6.21 2.51 14.64
N THR A 132 -5.52 2.85 13.56
CA THR A 132 -5.32 4.23 13.15
C THR A 132 -5.78 4.44 11.70
N ILE A 133 -5.94 5.70 11.34
CA ILE A 133 -6.24 6.07 9.95
C ILE A 133 -5.07 5.69 9.01
N ILE A 134 -3.83 5.68 9.51
CA ILE A 134 -2.65 5.28 8.74
C ILE A 134 -2.72 3.79 8.41
N ASP A 135 -3.09 2.93 9.39
CA ASP A 135 -3.31 1.50 9.13
C ASP A 135 -4.35 1.29 8.04
N ALA A 136 -5.49 2.01 8.13
CA ALA A 136 -6.56 1.91 7.14
C ALA A 136 -6.08 2.35 5.76
N ALA A 137 -5.31 3.43 5.68
CA ALA A 137 -4.80 3.96 4.44
C ALA A 137 -3.82 3.00 3.75
N ILE A 138 -2.85 2.47 4.49
CA ILE A 138 -1.87 1.52 3.93
C ILE A 138 -2.55 0.22 3.52
N LEU A 139 -3.45 -0.31 4.35
CA LEU A 139 -4.22 -1.50 4.02
C LEU A 139 -5.06 -1.33 2.75
N PHE A 140 -5.68 -0.15 2.57
CA PHE A 140 -6.44 0.19 1.37
C PHE A 140 -5.51 0.28 0.15
N ALA A 141 -4.48 1.11 0.25
CA ALA A 141 -3.61 1.47 -0.86
C ALA A 141 -2.85 0.26 -1.43
N ASP A 142 -2.25 -0.56 -0.57
CA ASP A 142 -1.50 -1.74 -0.97
C ASP A 142 -2.39 -2.79 -1.65
N LYS A 143 -3.61 -3.01 -1.16
CA LYS A 143 -4.47 -4.08 -1.67
C LYS A 143 -5.30 -3.71 -2.90
N ILE A 144 -5.38 -2.44 -3.27
CA ILE A 144 -5.97 -2.03 -4.56
C ILE A 144 -4.91 -1.85 -5.67
N ASP A 145 -3.62 -1.86 -5.36
CA ASP A 145 -2.57 -1.73 -6.37
C ASP A 145 -2.24 -3.09 -7.00
N VAL A 146 -3.13 -3.58 -7.87
CA VAL A 146 -3.10 -4.93 -8.46
C VAL A 146 -3.29 -4.93 -9.98
N SER A 147 -2.96 -3.83 -10.66
CA SER A 147 -3.09 -3.74 -12.13
C SER A 147 -2.03 -4.57 -12.87
N ARG A 148 -2.29 -4.82 -14.18
CA ARG A 148 -1.35 -5.52 -15.07
C ARG A 148 0.07 -4.93 -15.10
N GLU A 149 0.20 -3.65 -14.82
CA GLU A 149 1.49 -2.97 -14.80
C GLU A 149 2.45 -3.51 -13.73
N ARG A 150 1.90 -4.18 -12.71
CA ARG A 150 2.66 -4.86 -11.66
C ARG A 150 3.01 -6.31 -11.99
N ILE A 151 2.41 -6.92 -13.01
CA ILE A 151 2.59 -8.34 -13.31
C ILE A 151 3.80 -8.52 -14.21
N PHE A 152 4.85 -9.15 -13.70
CA PHE A 152 6.03 -9.48 -14.49
C PHE A 152 5.87 -10.78 -15.25
N THR A 153 5.30 -11.79 -14.60
CA THR A 153 5.13 -13.12 -15.17
C THR A 153 3.85 -13.76 -14.65
N VAL A 154 3.08 -14.36 -15.55
CA VAL A 154 1.86 -15.07 -15.19
C VAL A 154 2.22 -16.53 -14.87
N THR A 155 2.24 -16.87 -13.58
CA THR A 155 2.62 -18.20 -13.08
C THR A 155 1.45 -19.03 -12.57
N ASN A 156 0.28 -18.42 -12.39
CA ASN A 156 -0.91 -19.08 -11.90
C ASN A 156 -2.19 -18.37 -12.37
N GLU A 157 -3.37 -18.99 -12.13
CA GLU A 157 -4.66 -18.47 -12.57
C GLU A 157 -5.01 -17.10 -11.95
N LEU A 158 -4.65 -16.87 -10.69
CA LEU A 158 -4.89 -15.58 -10.04
C LEU A 158 -4.15 -14.45 -10.76
N LEU A 159 -2.90 -14.66 -11.12
CA LEU A 159 -2.10 -13.68 -11.85
C LEU A 159 -2.56 -13.51 -13.29
N ALA A 160 -3.05 -14.59 -13.91
CA ALA A 160 -3.68 -14.49 -15.23
C ALA A 160 -4.88 -13.53 -15.18
N GLU A 161 -5.69 -13.60 -14.14
CA GLU A 161 -6.81 -12.67 -13.95
C GLU A 161 -6.32 -11.27 -13.56
N ALA A 162 -5.35 -11.13 -12.66
CA ALA A 162 -4.77 -9.83 -12.32
C ALA A 162 -4.18 -9.12 -13.56
N ASN A 163 -3.57 -9.88 -14.49
CA ASN A 163 -3.05 -9.34 -15.74
C ASN A 163 -4.12 -8.81 -16.70
N LYS A 164 -5.39 -9.14 -16.48
CA LYS A 164 -6.53 -8.59 -17.22
C LYS A 164 -7.05 -7.28 -16.63
N ILE A 165 -6.53 -6.83 -15.50
CA ILE A 165 -6.89 -5.55 -14.89
C ILE A 165 -6.07 -4.45 -15.55
N ARG A 166 -6.71 -3.64 -16.39
CA ARG A 166 -6.06 -2.56 -17.15
C ARG A 166 -5.69 -1.38 -16.29
N ARG A 167 -6.59 -1.01 -15.39
CA ARG A 167 -6.39 0.09 -14.43
C ARG A 167 -7.39 -0.02 -13.29
N ILE A 168 -7.12 0.68 -12.21
CA ILE A 168 -7.98 0.78 -11.05
C ILE A 168 -8.25 2.25 -10.77
N GLU A 169 -9.52 2.54 -10.53
CA GLU A 169 -9.99 3.86 -10.10
C GLU A 169 -10.64 3.71 -8.74
N TYR A 170 -10.57 4.75 -7.93
CA TYR A 170 -11.32 4.80 -6.70
C TYR A 170 -11.88 6.20 -6.45
N THR A 171 -12.99 6.23 -5.73
CA THR A 171 -13.63 7.48 -5.29
C THR A 171 -13.93 7.36 -3.81
N ILE A 172 -13.55 8.39 -3.04
CA ILE A 172 -13.80 8.50 -1.62
C ILE A 172 -14.73 9.68 -1.39
N THR A 173 -15.92 9.41 -0.90
CA THR A 173 -16.92 10.41 -0.50
C THR A 173 -17.13 10.37 1.01
N PRO A 174 -17.86 11.31 1.61
CA PRO A 174 -18.20 11.24 3.04
C PRO A 174 -18.99 9.99 3.46
N LYS A 175 -19.67 9.33 2.51
CA LYS A 175 -20.56 8.18 2.81
C LYS A 175 -20.02 6.85 2.31
N GLU A 176 -19.20 6.87 1.25
CA GLU A 176 -18.84 5.66 0.53
C GLU A 176 -17.43 5.72 -0.06
N ILE A 177 -16.78 4.57 -0.08
CA ILE A 177 -15.58 4.31 -0.87
C ILE A 177 -15.97 3.36 -2.00
N VAL A 178 -15.73 3.78 -3.23
CA VAL A 178 -15.95 2.99 -4.44
C VAL A 178 -14.60 2.63 -5.03
N VAL A 179 -14.40 1.36 -5.36
CA VAL A 179 -13.25 0.89 -6.16
C VAL A 179 -13.80 0.31 -7.46
N LYS A 180 -13.25 0.75 -8.58
CA LYS A 180 -13.60 0.27 -9.92
C LYS A 180 -12.38 -0.35 -10.58
N TYR A 181 -12.48 -1.62 -10.91
CA TYR A 181 -11.52 -2.34 -11.74
C TYR A 181 -11.96 -2.27 -13.20
N HIS A 182 -11.12 -1.70 -14.06
CA HIS A 182 -11.30 -1.74 -15.50
C HIS A 182 -10.63 -3.00 -16.02
N VAL A 183 -11.44 -3.97 -16.41
CA VAL A 183 -11.00 -5.32 -16.75
C VAL A 183 -11.26 -5.64 -18.22
N ASP A 184 -10.56 -6.63 -18.75
CA ASP A 184 -10.79 -7.21 -20.07
C ASP A 184 -12.09 -8.04 -20.06
N ASP A 185 -12.67 -8.29 -21.25
CA ASP A 185 -13.99 -8.92 -21.38
C ASP A 185 -14.01 -10.38 -20.88
N ASP A 186 -12.86 -11.05 -20.91
CA ASP A 186 -12.68 -12.43 -20.45
C ASP A 186 -12.20 -12.56 -19.00
N PHE A 187 -12.25 -11.47 -18.22
CA PHE A 187 -11.90 -11.47 -16.80
C PHE A 187 -12.85 -12.34 -15.98
N ASN A 188 -12.29 -13.26 -15.19
CA ASN A 188 -13.07 -14.11 -14.28
C ASN A 188 -12.99 -13.61 -12.83
N PRO A 189 -14.04 -12.95 -12.34
CA PRO A 189 -14.04 -12.40 -10.99
C PRO A 189 -13.97 -13.47 -9.89
N ASP A 190 -14.49 -14.68 -10.13
CA ASP A 190 -14.50 -15.73 -9.11
C ASP A 190 -13.07 -16.23 -8.82
N ILE A 191 -12.24 -16.33 -9.86
CA ILE A 191 -10.82 -16.68 -9.71
C ILE A 191 -10.08 -15.53 -9.01
N PHE A 192 -10.23 -14.30 -9.49
CA PHE A 192 -9.51 -13.16 -8.92
C PHE A 192 -9.90 -12.89 -7.46
N PHE A 193 -11.19 -12.87 -7.15
CA PHE A 193 -11.69 -12.61 -5.81
C PHE A 193 -11.64 -13.83 -4.87
N ALA A 194 -11.17 -15.00 -5.33
CA ALA A 194 -10.71 -16.05 -4.43
C ALA A 194 -9.57 -15.51 -3.53
N TRP A 195 -8.78 -14.57 -4.04
CA TRP A 195 -7.88 -13.75 -3.23
C TRP A 195 -8.67 -12.65 -2.49
N ARG A 196 -9.30 -13.05 -1.42
CA ARG A 196 -10.24 -12.21 -0.65
C ARG A 196 -9.68 -10.87 -0.16
N LYS A 197 -8.35 -10.73 -0.10
CA LYS A 197 -7.71 -9.46 0.32
C LYS A 197 -8.04 -8.31 -0.63
N ALA A 198 -8.23 -8.57 -1.92
CA ALA A 198 -8.55 -7.56 -2.93
C ALA A 198 -9.82 -6.74 -2.60
N TYR A 199 -10.78 -7.32 -1.89
CA TYR A 199 -12.01 -6.61 -1.50
C TYR A 199 -12.18 -6.46 0.02
N ARG A 200 -11.70 -7.42 0.82
CA ARG A 200 -11.86 -7.36 2.29
C ARG A 200 -11.03 -6.25 2.91
N ALA A 201 -9.84 -6.02 2.41
CA ALA A 201 -8.97 -4.98 2.92
C ALA A 201 -9.53 -3.56 2.65
N PRO A 202 -9.91 -3.20 1.41
CA PRO A 202 -10.58 -1.94 1.14
C PRO A 202 -11.91 -1.78 1.91
N ALA A 203 -12.72 -2.84 2.01
CA ALA A 203 -13.96 -2.81 2.79
C ALA A 203 -13.71 -2.56 4.29
N LYS A 204 -12.62 -3.12 4.83
CA LYS A 204 -12.21 -2.90 6.23
C LYS A 204 -11.76 -1.46 6.46
N ALA A 205 -11.00 -0.89 5.54
CA ALA A 205 -10.59 0.50 5.58
C ALA A 205 -11.80 1.45 5.49
N ALA A 206 -12.75 1.16 4.61
CA ALA A 206 -14.00 1.91 4.51
C ALA A 206 -14.80 1.86 5.82
N LYS A 207 -14.96 0.66 6.40
CA LYS A 207 -15.64 0.48 7.70
C LYS A 207 -14.95 1.27 8.82
N PHE A 208 -13.62 1.28 8.87
CA PHE A 208 -12.86 2.04 9.87
C PHE A 208 -13.17 3.54 9.80
N THR A 209 -13.39 4.05 8.60
CA THR A 209 -13.75 5.46 8.36
C THR A 209 -15.25 5.73 8.37
N ASN A 210 -16.09 4.78 8.85
CA ASN A 210 -17.56 4.86 8.87
C ASN A 210 -18.18 5.09 7.47
N ARG A 211 -17.60 4.47 6.44
CA ARG A 211 -18.08 4.55 5.06
C ARG A 211 -18.54 3.17 4.58
N SER A 212 -19.52 3.15 3.69
CA SER A 212 -19.84 1.94 2.92
C SER A 212 -18.73 1.67 1.88
N PHE A 213 -18.68 0.43 1.40
CA PHE A 213 -17.75 0.01 0.36
C PHE A 213 -18.52 -0.60 -0.81
N SER A 214 -18.23 -0.14 -2.02
CA SER A 214 -18.73 -0.72 -3.26
C SER A 214 -17.58 -1.02 -4.22
N LEU A 215 -17.73 -2.13 -4.94
CA LEU A 215 -16.78 -2.58 -5.93
C LEU A 215 -17.48 -2.70 -7.28
N PHE A 216 -16.81 -2.23 -8.35
CA PHE A 216 -17.29 -2.29 -9.71
C PHE A 216 -16.27 -2.99 -10.60
N LEU A 217 -16.78 -3.78 -11.54
CA LEU A 217 -16.05 -4.30 -12.68
C LEU A 217 -16.56 -3.58 -13.93
N ASN A 218 -15.69 -2.79 -14.56
CA ASN A 218 -16.10 -1.82 -15.55
C ASN A 218 -17.24 -0.94 -14.99
N ASP A 219 -18.41 -0.95 -15.59
CA ASP A 219 -19.57 -0.16 -15.14
C ASP A 219 -20.60 -0.98 -14.35
N THR A 220 -20.30 -2.26 -14.08
CA THR A 220 -21.22 -3.16 -13.36
C THR A 220 -20.80 -3.29 -11.91
N LYS A 221 -21.74 -3.03 -10.98
CA LYS A 221 -21.52 -3.27 -9.56
C LYS A 221 -21.33 -4.76 -9.32
N TYR A 222 -20.23 -5.11 -8.64
CA TYR A 222 -19.95 -6.48 -8.26
C TYR A 222 -20.48 -6.78 -6.86
N GLU A 223 -21.31 -7.80 -6.74
CA GLU A 223 -21.82 -8.25 -5.46
C GLU A 223 -20.75 -9.08 -4.74
N LEU A 224 -20.26 -8.54 -3.63
CA LEU A 224 -19.22 -9.20 -2.84
C LEU A 224 -19.71 -10.55 -2.30
N PRO A 225 -18.88 -11.60 -2.31
CA PRO A 225 -19.24 -12.89 -1.77
C PRO A 225 -19.69 -12.77 -0.31
N LYS A 226 -20.92 -13.24 -0.03
CA LYS A 226 -21.40 -13.39 1.36
C LYS A 226 -20.49 -14.38 2.07
N LYS A 227 -20.17 -14.13 3.33
CA LYS A 227 -19.24 -14.92 4.17
C LYS A 227 -19.48 -16.40 4.13
#